data_96753cb96c67d90139dd106c1525dfbd
#
_entry.id   96753cb96c67d90139dd106c1525dfbd
#
_cell.length_a   1.000
_cell.length_b   1.000
_cell.length_c   1.000
_cell.angle_alpha   90.00
_cell.angle_beta   90.00
_cell.angle_gamma   90.00
#
_symmetry.space_group_name_H-M   'P 1'
#
loop_
_entity.id
_entity.type
_entity.pdbx_description
1 polymer ?
#
loop_
_entity_poly.entity_id
_entity_poly.type
_entity_poly.pdbx_seq_one_letter_code
_entity_poly.pdbx_strand_id
1 'polypeptide(L)'
;NTSTKVPAGSKAMAGIGCHFMAAWMNRNTSLYTHMGAEGTNWIGMAPFVKDSHIFQNIGDGTFNHSGTLAIRASVAAKVNITYKILYNDAVAMTGGQPVDGVPTTAQITHQLYGEGVKKIVIVTDEIEKYIHVKEELSKGTTVHHRKELELIQNNLKTIKGVTVIIYDQTCATEKRRRRKRGKLEDPKKRIFINHYVCEGCGDCSVESNCISVEPLKTEYGTKRVINQSTCNKDYSCANGFCPSFLSIEGGNIKKRSIPKLNNPTSKINELKKPNTIPLDNKTYSIIVTGIGGTGVVTIGALIGMAAHIEKKGVSILDQVGIAQKGGAVLSHIKIAKNPKNIYSTQIAEKSANLLLGCDIVVSASKEVRDMLSTSKTHAVVNNNETPLSQFVLDSNFTYNSSLTSNLIKNNTLEINQINATELSKYLFGNTILSNIFILWFETVSYKHLLDNETGRNLVC
;
A
#
# COMPACT_ATOMS: atom_id res chain seq x y z
N ASN A 1 10.37 -5.09 -1.97
CA ASN A 1 10.36 -6.54 -2.16
C ASN A 1 11.75 -7.13 -2.11
N THR A 2 12.55 -7.03 -3.17
CA THR A 2 13.93 -7.57 -3.18
C THR A 2 14.78 -6.95 -2.08
N SER A 3 14.66 -5.64 -1.86
CA SER A 3 15.42 -4.89 -0.86
C SER A 3 15.32 -5.43 0.58
N THR A 4 14.20 -6.04 0.95
CA THR A 4 13.99 -6.57 2.31
C THR A 4 14.40 -8.03 2.47
N LYS A 5 14.77 -8.73 1.38
CA LYS A 5 15.32 -10.10 1.47
C LYS A 5 16.62 -10.08 2.27
N VAL A 6 16.86 -11.12 3.07
CA VAL A 6 18.11 -11.37 3.78
C VAL A 6 18.62 -12.77 3.45
N PRO A 7 19.93 -13.04 3.53
CA PRO A 7 20.47 -14.37 3.29
C PRO A 7 19.90 -15.41 4.26
N ALA A 8 19.91 -16.66 3.83
CA ALA A 8 19.49 -17.78 4.65
C ALA A 8 20.22 -17.79 6.00
N GLY A 9 19.49 -18.07 7.09
CA GLY A 9 20.00 -18.04 8.46
C GLY A 9 20.28 -16.64 9.03
N SER A 10 20.09 -15.57 8.26
CA SER A 10 20.22 -14.18 8.74
C SER A 10 18.87 -13.63 9.21
N LYS A 11 18.91 -12.65 10.11
CA LYS A 11 17.75 -11.95 10.66
C LYS A 11 17.78 -10.47 10.28
N ALA A 12 16.62 -9.84 10.22
CA ALA A 12 16.48 -8.41 10.04
C ALA A 12 15.55 -7.79 11.08
N MET A 13 15.76 -6.52 11.34
CA MET A 13 14.84 -5.66 12.07
C MET A 13 14.05 -4.79 11.10
N ALA A 14 12.76 -4.63 11.39
CA ALA A 14 11.89 -3.76 10.63
C ALA A 14 12.17 -2.29 10.93
N GLY A 15 12.04 -1.43 9.94
CA GLY A 15 11.98 0.01 10.13
C GLY A 15 10.56 0.53 9.88
N ILE A 16 10.30 1.77 10.24
CA ILE A 16 9.00 2.41 10.05
C ILE A 16 8.86 2.89 8.60
N GLY A 17 7.79 2.47 7.95
CA GLY A 17 7.46 2.79 6.55
C GLY A 17 6.84 1.61 5.81
N CYS A 18 6.64 1.73 4.50
CA CYS A 18 6.05 0.64 3.69
C CYS A 18 6.83 -0.68 3.77
N HIS A 19 8.11 -0.63 4.03
CA HIS A 19 8.97 -1.82 4.22
C HIS A 19 8.72 -2.55 5.54
N PHE A 20 7.97 -1.96 6.48
CA PHE A 20 7.51 -2.64 7.70
C PHE A 20 6.71 -3.91 7.37
N MET A 21 6.03 -3.95 6.23
CA MET A 21 5.27 -5.14 5.79
C MET A 21 6.14 -6.40 5.68
N ALA A 22 7.47 -6.27 5.59
CA ALA A 22 8.38 -7.40 5.62
C ALA A 22 8.28 -8.23 6.92
N ALA A 23 7.82 -7.63 8.01
CA ALA A 23 7.58 -8.33 9.28
C ALA A 23 6.44 -9.36 9.21
N TRP A 24 5.49 -9.16 8.29
CA TRP A 24 4.38 -10.09 8.05
C TRP A 24 4.64 -11.08 6.89
N MET A 25 5.80 -10.99 6.28
CA MET A 25 6.22 -11.87 5.19
C MET A 25 7.26 -12.86 5.71
N ASN A 26 7.50 -13.94 4.97
CA ASN A 26 8.61 -14.86 5.26
C ASN A 26 9.95 -14.19 4.86
N ARG A 27 10.42 -13.25 5.67
CA ARG A 27 11.64 -12.44 5.45
C ARG A 27 12.59 -12.44 6.64
N ASN A 28 12.36 -13.30 7.64
CA ASN A 28 13.11 -13.29 8.90
C ASN A 28 13.26 -11.88 9.49
N THR A 29 12.22 -11.05 9.33
CA THR A 29 12.20 -9.67 9.79
C THR A 29 11.26 -9.55 10.97
N SER A 30 11.77 -9.11 12.10
CA SER A 30 11.03 -8.94 13.34
C SER A 30 11.55 -7.72 14.09
N LEU A 31 10.89 -7.38 15.19
CA LEU A 31 11.26 -6.25 16.04
C LEU A 31 11.35 -4.92 15.29
N TYR A 32 10.92 -3.88 15.94
CA TYR A 32 10.99 -2.51 15.42
C TYR A 32 11.08 -1.54 16.58
N THR A 33 11.52 -0.32 16.28
CA THR A 33 11.52 0.83 17.19
C THR A 33 10.71 1.96 16.58
N HIS A 34 10.64 3.09 17.27
CA HIS A 34 10.10 4.33 16.70
C HIS A 34 11.01 4.85 15.56
N MET A 35 10.45 5.71 14.73
CA MET A 35 11.15 6.36 13.62
C MET A 35 12.38 7.12 14.12
N GLY A 36 13.54 6.82 13.56
CA GLY A 36 14.83 7.43 13.90
C GLY A 36 15.67 6.65 14.93
N ALA A 37 15.11 5.60 15.55
CA ALA A 37 15.86 4.74 16.47
C ALA A 37 16.12 3.33 15.89
N GLU A 38 15.95 3.17 14.58
CA GLU A 38 16.15 1.89 13.90
C GLU A 38 17.56 1.34 14.16
N GLY A 39 17.63 0.13 14.72
CA GLY A 39 18.87 -0.57 15.04
C GLY A 39 19.40 -0.31 16.46
N THR A 40 18.90 0.67 17.20
CA THR A 40 19.37 0.94 18.58
C THR A 40 19.01 -0.18 19.55
N ASN A 41 17.90 -0.88 19.32
CA ASN A 41 17.55 -2.08 20.10
C ASN A 41 18.60 -3.20 19.95
N TRP A 42 19.28 -3.29 18.81
CA TRP A 42 20.38 -4.24 18.64
C TRP A 42 21.57 -3.91 19.53
N ILE A 43 21.85 -2.65 19.80
CA ILE A 43 22.93 -2.23 20.71
C ILE A 43 22.72 -2.88 22.08
N GLY A 44 21.49 -2.85 22.60
CA GLY A 44 21.17 -3.47 23.89
C GLY A 44 21.09 -5.00 23.85
N MET A 45 20.70 -5.57 22.70
CA MET A 45 20.47 -7.02 22.56
C MET A 45 21.76 -7.80 22.25
N ALA A 46 22.65 -7.23 21.45
CA ALA A 46 23.83 -7.92 20.91
C ALA A 46 24.67 -8.66 21.95
N PRO A 47 24.91 -8.14 23.19
CA PRO A 47 25.66 -8.86 24.21
C PRO A 47 24.97 -10.09 24.76
N PHE A 48 23.64 -10.24 24.58
CA PHE A 48 22.82 -11.24 25.26
C PHE A 48 22.24 -12.30 24.30
N VAL A 49 22.51 -12.20 23.00
CA VAL A 49 22.00 -13.12 21.98
C VAL A 49 23.12 -13.88 21.30
N LYS A 50 22.79 -15.05 20.75
CA LYS A 50 23.76 -15.89 20.00
C LYS A 50 24.06 -15.35 18.59
N ASP A 51 23.18 -14.51 18.07
CA ASP A 51 23.36 -13.91 16.75
C ASP A 51 24.52 -12.93 16.80
N SER A 52 25.49 -13.10 15.92
CA SER A 52 26.67 -12.23 15.85
C SER A 52 26.47 -10.98 14.99
N HIS A 53 25.38 -10.94 14.22
CA HIS A 53 25.09 -9.87 13.26
C HIS A 53 23.58 -9.79 12.96
N ILE A 54 23.11 -8.57 12.63
CA ILE A 54 21.74 -8.34 12.19
C ILE A 54 21.69 -7.35 11.02
N PHE A 55 20.66 -7.45 10.20
CA PHE A 55 20.31 -6.43 9.21
C PHE A 55 19.24 -5.48 9.77
N GLN A 56 19.33 -4.20 9.45
CA GLN A 56 18.32 -3.20 9.81
C GLN A 56 17.80 -2.49 8.56
N ASN A 57 16.51 -2.61 8.29
CA ASN A 57 15.87 -1.84 7.24
C ASN A 57 15.52 -0.43 7.74
N ILE A 58 15.83 0.60 6.96
CA ILE A 58 15.51 2.00 7.26
C ILE A 58 15.11 2.72 5.97
N GLY A 59 14.06 3.51 6.01
CA GLY A 59 13.64 4.34 4.87
C GLY A 59 14.53 5.57 4.72
N ASP A 60 14.66 6.09 3.51
CA ASP A 60 15.41 7.31 3.19
C ASP A 60 14.86 8.54 3.93
N GLY A 61 13.54 8.69 4.01
CA GLY A 61 12.92 9.76 4.79
C GLY A 61 13.27 9.70 6.28
N THR A 62 13.25 8.50 6.88
CA THR A 62 13.67 8.30 8.27
C THR A 62 15.15 8.57 8.44
N PHE A 63 15.99 8.09 7.52
CA PHE A 63 17.43 8.34 7.53
C PHE A 63 17.70 9.85 7.52
N ASN A 64 17.07 10.59 6.61
CA ASN A 64 17.24 12.04 6.48
C ASN A 64 16.73 12.80 7.71
N HIS A 65 15.60 12.38 8.29
CA HIS A 65 15.00 13.05 9.45
C HIS A 65 15.84 12.86 10.73
N SER A 66 16.16 11.61 11.08
CA SER A 66 16.75 11.29 12.40
C SER A 66 17.54 9.97 12.46
N GLY A 67 17.46 9.12 11.45
CA GLY A 67 18.05 7.78 11.48
C GLY A 67 19.59 7.77 11.50
N THR A 68 20.24 8.87 11.11
CA THR A 68 21.69 9.05 11.22
C THR A 68 22.17 8.94 12.67
N LEU A 69 21.37 9.40 13.64
CA LEU A 69 21.70 9.31 15.07
C LEU A 69 21.78 7.84 15.55
N ALA A 70 20.89 6.98 15.05
CA ALA A 70 20.91 5.56 15.37
C ALA A 70 22.14 4.85 14.77
N ILE A 71 22.56 5.24 13.56
CA ILE A 71 23.79 4.72 12.93
C ILE A 71 25.00 5.17 13.73
N ARG A 72 25.09 6.44 14.12
CA ARG A 72 26.15 6.98 14.98
C ARG A 72 26.24 6.23 16.30
N ALA A 73 25.10 5.98 16.97
CA ALA A 73 25.05 5.22 18.21
C ALA A 73 25.55 3.77 18.01
N SER A 74 25.19 3.12 16.91
CA SER A 74 25.69 1.78 16.57
C SER A 74 27.18 1.73 16.30
N VAL A 75 27.74 2.75 15.65
CA VAL A 75 29.20 2.90 15.45
C VAL A 75 29.89 3.07 16.78
N ALA A 76 29.40 3.96 17.64
CA ALA A 76 29.95 4.20 18.96
C ALA A 76 29.94 2.93 19.84
N ALA A 77 28.87 2.15 19.76
CA ALA A 77 28.71 0.88 20.47
C ALA A 77 29.50 -0.29 19.84
N LYS A 78 30.13 -0.10 18.68
CA LYS A 78 30.93 -1.11 17.96
C LYS A 78 30.18 -2.42 17.70
N VAL A 79 28.84 -2.37 17.52
CA VAL A 79 28.03 -3.56 17.23
C VAL A 79 28.12 -3.96 15.77
N ASN A 80 27.94 -5.27 15.50
CA ASN A 80 27.93 -5.78 14.13
C ASN A 80 26.52 -5.68 13.56
N ILE A 81 26.31 -4.72 12.67
CA ILE A 81 25.02 -4.45 12.05
C ILE A 81 25.19 -3.95 10.62
N THR A 82 24.32 -4.41 9.71
CA THR A 82 24.25 -3.85 8.36
C THR A 82 22.94 -3.08 8.22
N TYR A 83 23.02 -1.78 8.10
CA TYR A 83 21.88 -0.94 7.74
C TYR A 83 21.59 -1.06 6.25
N LYS A 84 20.32 -1.17 5.90
CA LYS A 84 19.84 -1.10 4.51
C LYS A 84 18.98 0.16 4.37
N ILE A 85 19.56 1.22 3.85
CA ILE A 85 18.87 2.47 3.55
C ILE A 85 18.12 2.28 2.25
N LEU A 86 16.79 2.27 2.33
CA LEU A 86 15.91 2.06 1.18
C LEU A 86 15.65 3.42 0.51
N TYR A 87 16.59 3.83 -0.33
CA TYR A 87 16.57 5.10 -1.03
C TYR A 87 15.65 5.03 -2.25
N ASN A 88 14.60 5.84 -2.28
CA ASN A 88 13.57 5.75 -3.33
C ASN A 88 13.15 7.09 -3.95
N ASP A 89 13.86 8.16 -3.66
CA ASP A 89 13.72 9.51 -4.21
C ASP A 89 12.34 10.18 -4.05
N ALA A 90 11.51 9.66 -3.16
CA ALA A 90 10.18 10.21 -2.93
C ALA A 90 9.61 9.79 -1.57
N VAL A 91 8.75 10.60 -0.98
CA VAL A 91 7.90 10.17 0.14
C VAL A 91 6.83 9.22 -0.40
N ALA A 92 7.28 7.98 -0.67
CA ALA A 92 6.43 6.98 -1.33
C ALA A 92 5.17 6.65 -0.54
N MET A 93 5.21 6.80 0.78
CA MET A 93 4.15 6.44 1.70
C MET A 93 2.92 7.33 1.56
N THR A 94 3.10 8.63 1.42
CA THR A 94 2.03 9.64 1.42
C THR A 94 1.62 10.14 0.04
N GLY A 95 2.13 9.56 -1.04
CA GLY A 95 1.68 9.91 -2.40
C GLY A 95 2.80 10.21 -3.39
N GLY A 96 4.06 10.07 -2.99
CA GLY A 96 5.22 10.26 -3.86
C GLY A 96 5.57 11.75 -4.03
N GLN A 97 5.37 12.54 -2.97
CA GLN A 97 5.87 13.91 -2.94
C GLN A 97 7.40 13.90 -2.97
N PRO A 98 8.03 14.93 -3.56
CA PRO A 98 9.46 15.15 -3.34
C PRO A 98 9.73 15.33 -1.85
N VAL A 99 10.88 14.89 -1.38
CA VAL A 99 11.34 15.15 -0.02
C VAL A 99 12.12 16.46 -0.05
N ASP A 100 11.83 17.38 0.85
CA ASP A 100 12.58 18.63 0.94
C ASP A 100 14.00 18.35 1.49
N GLY A 101 15.01 18.89 0.80
CA GLY A 101 16.41 18.78 1.24
C GLY A 101 16.96 17.36 1.29
N VAL A 102 16.49 16.44 0.43
CA VAL A 102 17.02 15.07 0.39
C VAL A 102 18.47 15.09 -0.05
N PRO A 103 19.37 14.51 0.75
CA PRO A 103 20.74 14.32 0.30
C PRO A 103 20.80 13.35 -0.89
N THR A 104 21.67 13.64 -1.85
CA THR A 104 21.98 12.71 -2.92
C THR A 104 22.64 11.45 -2.36
N THR A 105 22.65 10.36 -3.13
CA THR A 105 23.37 9.15 -2.70
C THR A 105 24.84 9.42 -2.45
N ALA A 106 25.49 10.31 -3.21
CA ALA A 106 26.87 10.75 -2.98
C ALA A 106 27.00 11.42 -1.60
N GLN A 107 26.16 12.40 -1.29
CA GLN A 107 26.18 13.07 0.02
C GLN A 107 25.95 12.09 1.18
N ILE A 108 25.01 11.13 1.01
CA ILE A 108 24.78 10.07 2.01
C ILE A 108 26.05 9.24 2.23
N THR A 109 26.79 8.88 1.16
CA THR A 109 28.04 8.11 1.32
C THR A 109 29.10 8.87 2.12
N HIS A 110 29.24 10.17 1.88
CA HIS A 110 30.17 11.02 2.66
C HIS A 110 29.76 11.16 4.12
N GLN A 111 28.45 11.36 4.37
CA GLN A 111 27.92 11.43 5.73
C GLN A 111 28.21 10.14 6.50
N LEU A 112 27.91 8.97 5.91
CA LEU A 112 28.16 7.66 6.51
C LEU A 112 29.66 7.39 6.72
N TYR A 113 30.49 7.82 5.78
CA TYR A 113 31.95 7.72 5.92
C TYR A 113 32.46 8.56 7.08
N GLY A 114 31.97 9.79 7.22
CA GLY A 114 32.29 10.68 8.35
C GLY A 114 31.83 10.13 9.71
N GLU A 115 30.71 9.38 9.75
CA GLU A 115 30.26 8.69 10.98
C GLU A 115 31.10 7.45 11.33
N GLY A 116 32.02 7.02 10.47
CA GLY A 116 32.93 5.89 10.75
C GLY A 116 32.37 4.52 10.36
N VAL A 117 31.40 4.48 9.45
CA VAL A 117 30.89 3.24 8.85
C VAL A 117 32.02 2.50 8.12
N LYS A 118 32.16 1.20 8.36
CA LYS A 118 33.30 0.39 7.88
C LYS A 118 33.24 0.10 6.38
N LYS A 119 32.08 -0.12 5.84
CA LYS A 119 31.87 -0.39 4.40
C LYS A 119 30.54 0.16 3.95
N ILE A 120 30.55 0.86 2.84
CA ILE A 120 29.36 1.42 2.19
C ILE A 120 29.26 0.80 0.80
N VAL A 121 28.07 0.31 0.45
CA VAL A 121 27.77 -0.30 -0.84
C VAL A 121 26.48 0.29 -1.37
N ILE A 122 26.49 0.70 -2.64
CA ILE A 122 25.27 1.09 -3.35
C ILE A 122 24.78 -0.11 -4.17
N VAL A 123 23.52 -0.43 -4.05
CA VAL A 123 22.83 -1.48 -4.81
C VAL A 123 21.68 -0.86 -5.57
N THR A 124 21.66 -1.03 -6.89
CA THR A 124 20.67 -0.37 -7.77
C THR A 124 20.21 -1.27 -8.91
N ASP A 125 19.08 -0.97 -9.54
CA ASP A 125 18.65 -1.57 -10.80
C ASP A 125 19.16 -0.75 -12.04
N GLU A 126 19.74 0.42 -11.81
CA GLU A 126 20.20 1.36 -12.85
C GLU A 126 21.66 1.77 -12.60
N ILE A 127 22.62 0.84 -12.85
CA ILE A 127 24.06 1.09 -12.62
C ILE A 127 24.55 2.28 -13.44
N GLU A 128 23.99 2.47 -14.61
CA GLU A 128 24.43 3.46 -15.60
C GLU A 128 24.38 4.88 -15.03
N LYS A 129 23.47 5.18 -14.13
CA LYS A 129 23.36 6.51 -13.49
C LYS A 129 24.53 6.86 -12.59
N TYR A 130 25.34 5.85 -12.21
CA TYR A 130 26.54 6.05 -11.38
C TYR A 130 27.83 6.18 -12.16
N ILE A 131 27.84 6.00 -13.49
CA ILE A 131 29.05 6.08 -14.31
C ILE A 131 29.74 7.44 -14.17
N HIS A 132 28.94 8.53 -14.18
CA HIS A 132 29.45 9.90 -14.16
C HIS A 132 29.60 10.48 -12.75
N VAL A 133 28.99 9.86 -11.72
CA VAL A 133 29.04 10.33 -10.33
C VAL A 133 29.91 9.45 -9.44
N LYS A 134 30.62 8.49 -10.00
CA LYS A 134 31.45 7.53 -9.23
C LYS A 134 32.55 8.24 -8.43
N GLU A 135 33.13 9.28 -8.98
CA GLU A 135 34.18 10.09 -8.33
C GLU A 135 33.63 10.96 -7.19
N GLU A 136 32.33 11.24 -7.21
CA GLU A 136 31.65 12.00 -6.14
C GLU A 136 31.33 11.14 -4.92
N LEU A 137 31.49 9.81 -5.01
CA LEU A 137 31.22 8.90 -3.89
C LEU A 137 32.35 8.92 -2.87
N SER A 138 32.01 8.67 -1.60
CA SER A 138 33.04 8.54 -0.56
C SER A 138 34.01 7.40 -0.84
N LYS A 139 35.24 7.54 -0.36
CA LYS A 139 36.33 6.58 -0.56
C LYS A 139 35.92 5.16 -0.16
N GLY A 140 36.14 4.20 -1.04
CA GLY A 140 35.86 2.79 -0.79
C GLY A 140 34.40 2.37 -0.98
N THR A 141 33.51 3.28 -1.38
CA THR A 141 32.15 2.95 -1.80
C THR A 141 32.16 2.18 -3.14
N THR A 142 31.35 1.14 -3.22
CA THR A 142 31.20 0.33 -4.44
C THR A 142 29.75 0.32 -4.91
N VAL A 143 29.54 0.21 -6.22
CA VAL A 143 28.20 0.18 -6.85
C VAL A 143 27.99 -1.17 -7.51
N HIS A 144 26.84 -1.77 -7.27
CA HIS A 144 26.49 -3.10 -7.73
C HIS A 144 25.04 -3.18 -8.23
N HIS A 145 24.78 -4.16 -9.10
CA HIS A 145 23.42 -4.43 -9.56
C HIS A 145 22.63 -5.18 -8.48
N ARG A 146 21.33 -4.89 -8.36
CA ARG A 146 20.45 -5.50 -7.35
C ARG A 146 20.40 -7.04 -7.38
N LYS A 147 20.78 -7.68 -8.46
CA LYS A 147 20.88 -9.15 -8.54
C LYS A 147 21.98 -9.71 -7.65
N GLU A 148 22.95 -8.91 -7.30
CA GLU A 148 24.08 -9.29 -6.44
C GLU A 148 23.78 -9.07 -4.94
N LEU A 149 22.56 -8.61 -4.58
CA LEU A 149 22.23 -8.24 -3.22
C LEU A 149 22.56 -9.34 -2.19
N GLU A 150 22.27 -10.59 -2.51
CA GLU A 150 22.52 -11.71 -1.58
C GLU A 150 24.01 -11.92 -1.34
N LEU A 151 24.83 -11.89 -2.40
CA LEU A 151 26.28 -11.98 -2.32
C LEU A 151 26.86 -10.84 -1.48
N ILE A 152 26.40 -9.61 -1.74
CA ILE A 152 26.84 -8.42 -1.01
C ILE A 152 26.48 -8.53 0.48
N GLN A 153 25.28 -8.93 0.82
CA GLN A 153 24.86 -9.12 2.20
C GLN A 153 25.70 -10.19 2.91
N ASN A 154 26.01 -11.30 2.22
CA ASN A 154 26.89 -12.34 2.77
C ASN A 154 28.29 -11.83 3.04
N ASN A 155 28.84 -10.98 2.19
CA ASN A 155 30.15 -10.36 2.40
C ASN A 155 30.10 -9.33 3.55
N LEU A 156 29.09 -8.48 3.60
CA LEU A 156 29.00 -7.41 4.59
C LEU A 156 28.82 -7.96 6.02
N LYS A 157 28.07 -9.04 6.21
CA LYS A 157 27.86 -9.64 7.54
C LYS A 157 29.15 -10.20 8.18
N THR A 158 30.22 -10.42 7.41
CA THR A 158 31.51 -10.88 7.93
C THR A 158 32.40 -9.72 8.43
N ILE A 159 32.07 -8.49 8.06
CA ILE A 159 32.83 -7.31 8.45
C ILE A 159 32.38 -6.88 9.86
N LYS A 160 33.36 -6.81 10.78
CA LYS A 160 33.09 -6.32 12.14
C LYS A 160 32.78 -4.84 12.17
N GLY A 161 31.74 -4.48 12.91
CA GLY A 161 31.25 -3.12 13.05
C GLY A 161 30.05 -2.80 12.17
N VAL A 162 29.81 -1.52 11.92
CA VAL A 162 28.65 -1.04 11.15
C VAL A 162 28.99 -1.00 9.67
N THR A 163 28.14 -1.62 8.86
CA THR A 163 28.18 -1.54 7.39
C THR A 163 26.85 -1.02 6.85
N VAL A 164 26.85 -0.45 5.65
CA VAL A 164 25.63 0.13 5.06
C VAL A 164 25.47 -0.27 3.61
N ILE A 165 24.26 -0.67 3.27
CA ILE A 165 23.78 -0.80 1.89
C ILE A 165 22.84 0.38 1.62
N ILE A 166 23.16 1.22 0.63
CA ILE A 166 22.22 2.17 0.07
C ILE A 166 21.51 1.44 -1.09
N TYR A 167 20.28 1.02 -0.85
CA TYR A 167 19.47 0.36 -1.87
C TYR A 167 18.72 1.41 -2.67
N ASP A 168 19.33 1.85 -3.78
CA ASP A 168 18.83 2.91 -4.62
C ASP A 168 17.92 2.37 -5.72
N GLN A 169 16.64 2.42 -5.46
CA GLN A 169 15.62 2.03 -6.42
C GLN A 169 14.32 2.79 -6.15
N THR A 170 13.84 3.54 -7.14
CA THR A 170 12.53 4.16 -7.05
C THR A 170 11.45 3.12 -6.71
N CYS A 171 10.58 3.44 -5.77
CA CYS A 171 9.47 2.57 -5.37
C CYS A 171 8.67 2.09 -6.59
N ALA A 172 8.47 0.78 -6.73
CA ALA A 172 7.78 0.19 -7.87
C ALA A 172 6.37 0.78 -8.10
N THR A 173 5.64 1.09 -7.02
CA THR A 173 4.34 1.76 -7.11
C THR A 173 4.48 3.19 -7.62
N GLU A 174 5.55 3.89 -7.24
CA GLU A 174 5.82 5.24 -7.73
C GLU A 174 6.24 5.22 -9.21
N LYS A 175 7.10 4.29 -9.63
CA LYS A 175 7.39 4.05 -11.06
C LYS A 175 6.10 3.86 -11.86
N ARG A 176 5.14 3.04 -11.36
CA ARG A 176 3.83 2.87 -12.01
C ARG A 176 3.03 4.17 -12.07
N ARG A 177 3.01 4.95 -10.99
CA ARG A 177 2.32 6.24 -10.93
C ARG A 177 2.91 7.24 -11.92
N ARG A 178 4.24 7.35 -11.99
CA ARG A 178 4.95 8.20 -12.96
C ARG A 178 4.66 7.80 -14.41
N ARG A 179 4.60 6.49 -14.70
CA ARG A 179 4.21 5.97 -16.02
C ARG A 179 2.78 6.36 -16.40
N LYS A 180 1.82 6.17 -15.47
CA LYS A 180 0.42 6.58 -15.70
C LYS A 180 0.26 8.08 -15.95
N ARG A 181 1.15 8.91 -15.42
CA ARG A 181 1.18 10.37 -15.59
C ARG A 181 2.05 10.82 -16.76
N GLY A 182 2.60 9.91 -17.55
CA GLY A 182 3.51 10.23 -18.67
C GLY A 182 4.88 10.79 -18.25
N LYS A 183 5.23 10.68 -16.96
CA LYS A 183 6.51 11.17 -16.41
C LYS A 183 7.63 10.12 -16.43
N LEU A 184 7.34 8.92 -16.85
CA LEU A 184 8.29 7.81 -17.01
C LEU A 184 7.83 6.94 -18.17
N GLU A 185 8.76 6.49 -19.00
CA GLU A 185 8.47 5.59 -20.11
C GLU A 185 7.87 4.27 -19.62
N ASP A 186 6.83 3.79 -20.31
CA ASP A 186 6.17 2.55 -19.97
C ASP A 186 6.84 1.39 -20.73
N PRO A 187 7.45 0.40 -20.02
CA PRO A 187 8.09 -0.73 -20.70
C PRO A 187 7.12 -1.44 -21.65
N LYS A 188 7.56 -1.70 -22.85
CA LYS A 188 6.77 -2.40 -23.89
C LYS A 188 6.54 -3.88 -23.56
N LYS A 189 7.32 -4.42 -22.62
CA LYS A 189 7.20 -5.81 -22.15
C LYS A 189 6.10 -5.95 -21.09
N ARG A 190 5.29 -7.00 -21.23
CA ARG A 190 4.28 -7.42 -20.25
C ARG A 190 4.43 -8.89 -19.96
N ILE A 191 4.20 -9.27 -18.71
CA ILE A 191 4.22 -10.68 -18.29
C ILE A 191 2.78 -11.16 -18.14
N PHE A 192 2.54 -12.35 -18.64
CA PHE A 192 1.26 -13.04 -18.57
C PHE A 192 1.48 -14.47 -18.05
N ILE A 193 0.54 -15.00 -17.27
CA ILE A 193 0.54 -16.40 -16.83
C ILE A 193 -0.54 -17.13 -17.61
N ASN A 194 -0.15 -18.16 -18.34
CA ASN A 194 -1.09 -19.08 -18.98
C ASN A 194 -1.65 -20.01 -17.90
N HIS A 195 -2.92 -19.79 -17.54
CA HIS A 195 -3.56 -20.55 -16.48
C HIS A 195 -3.83 -22.03 -16.85
N TYR A 196 -3.83 -22.38 -18.14
CA TYR A 196 -3.93 -23.78 -18.57
C TYR A 196 -2.64 -24.57 -18.30
N VAL A 197 -1.49 -23.90 -18.23
CA VAL A 197 -0.18 -24.50 -17.95
C VAL A 197 0.20 -24.31 -16.48
N CYS A 198 -0.41 -23.35 -15.79
CA CYS A 198 -0.09 -23.03 -14.39
C CYS A 198 -0.54 -24.17 -13.46
N GLU A 199 0.37 -24.72 -12.67
CA GLU A 199 0.07 -25.76 -11.67
C GLU A 199 -0.45 -25.19 -10.34
N GLY A 200 -0.38 -23.87 -10.13
CA GLY A 200 -0.84 -23.23 -8.90
C GLY A 200 0.16 -23.31 -7.73
N CYS A 201 1.41 -23.74 -7.94
CA CYS A 201 2.43 -23.93 -6.90
C CYS A 201 2.69 -22.69 -6.02
N GLY A 202 2.50 -21.47 -6.55
CA GLY A 202 2.67 -20.24 -5.78
C GLY A 202 4.08 -19.65 -5.78
N ASP A 203 5.08 -20.30 -6.38
CA ASP A 203 6.49 -19.84 -6.39
C ASP A 203 6.66 -18.43 -6.90
N CYS A 204 5.90 -18.03 -7.93
CA CYS A 204 5.90 -16.66 -8.46
C CYS A 204 5.45 -15.62 -7.40
N SER A 205 4.56 -16.00 -6.49
CA SER A 205 4.14 -15.15 -5.38
C SER A 205 5.22 -15.05 -4.31
N VAL A 206 5.88 -16.17 -3.98
CA VAL A 206 7.00 -16.22 -3.01
C VAL A 206 8.18 -15.40 -3.53
N GLU A 207 8.57 -15.56 -4.80
CA GLU A 207 9.67 -14.82 -5.40
C GLU A 207 9.45 -13.32 -5.44
N SER A 208 8.25 -12.89 -5.82
CA SER A 208 7.96 -11.47 -6.03
C SER A 208 7.34 -10.77 -4.82
N ASN A 209 6.59 -11.49 -3.97
CA ASN A 209 5.68 -10.90 -2.98
C ASN A 209 4.83 -9.78 -3.60
N CYS A 210 4.33 -10.02 -4.80
CA CYS A 210 3.65 -9.01 -5.59
C CYS A 210 2.13 -9.15 -5.46
N ILE A 211 1.47 -8.09 -5.04
CA ILE A 211 0.00 -8.05 -4.94
C ILE A 211 -0.72 -8.19 -6.28
N SER A 212 -0.01 -8.06 -7.39
CA SER A 212 -0.58 -8.20 -8.73
C SER A 212 -0.58 -9.66 -9.22
N VAL A 213 0.06 -10.57 -8.49
CA VAL A 213 -0.05 -12.02 -8.72
C VAL A 213 -1.22 -12.49 -7.88
N GLU A 214 -2.35 -12.73 -8.53
CA GLU A 214 -3.63 -13.03 -7.90
C GLU A 214 -4.01 -14.50 -8.10
N PRO A 215 -4.80 -15.10 -7.19
CA PRO A 215 -5.41 -16.40 -7.41
C PRO A 215 -6.49 -16.31 -8.49
N LEU A 216 -6.58 -17.35 -9.30
CA LEU A 216 -7.63 -17.56 -10.29
C LEU A 216 -8.29 -18.91 -10.03
N LYS A 217 -9.52 -18.92 -9.55
CA LYS A 217 -10.32 -20.15 -9.38
C LYS A 217 -10.72 -20.67 -10.76
N THR A 218 -10.38 -21.92 -11.05
CA THR A 218 -10.74 -22.63 -12.29
C THR A 218 -11.31 -24.00 -11.93
N GLU A 219 -11.91 -24.68 -12.91
CA GLU A 219 -12.36 -26.06 -12.74
C GLU A 219 -11.22 -27.05 -12.41
N TYR A 220 -9.98 -26.69 -12.75
CA TYR A 220 -8.76 -27.47 -12.44
C TYR A 220 -8.00 -26.93 -11.21
N GLY A 221 -8.71 -26.32 -10.28
CA GLY A 221 -8.13 -25.76 -9.05
C GLY A 221 -7.71 -24.30 -9.15
N THR A 222 -7.02 -23.83 -8.11
CA THR A 222 -6.60 -22.43 -8.01
C THR A 222 -5.30 -22.20 -8.77
N LYS A 223 -5.37 -21.44 -9.84
CA LYS A 223 -4.23 -21.03 -10.68
C LYS A 223 -3.75 -19.63 -10.27
N ARG A 224 -2.78 -19.08 -11.01
CA ARG A 224 -2.28 -17.71 -10.83
C ARG A 224 -2.55 -16.87 -12.08
N VAL A 225 -2.79 -15.59 -11.86
CA VAL A 225 -2.97 -14.59 -12.92
C VAL A 225 -2.26 -13.30 -12.52
N ILE A 226 -1.81 -12.54 -13.52
CA ILE A 226 -1.24 -11.21 -13.27
C ILE A 226 -2.28 -10.15 -13.59
N ASN A 227 -2.67 -9.40 -12.56
CA ASN A 227 -3.51 -8.23 -12.73
C ASN A 227 -2.71 -7.11 -13.41
N GLN A 228 -2.97 -6.88 -14.69
CA GLN A 228 -2.22 -5.91 -15.51
C GLN A 228 -2.46 -4.46 -15.08
N SER A 229 -3.58 -4.15 -14.42
CA SER A 229 -3.87 -2.78 -13.95
C SER A 229 -3.09 -2.40 -12.68
N THR A 230 -2.73 -3.39 -11.86
CA THR A 230 -1.93 -3.19 -10.63
C THR A 230 -0.45 -3.54 -10.81
N CYS A 231 -0.07 -4.22 -11.90
CA CYS A 231 1.29 -4.65 -12.17
C CYS A 231 2.27 -3.47 -12.22
N ASN A 232 3.33 -3.57 -11.43
CA ASN A 232 4.40 -2.57 -11.36
C ASN A 232 5.50 -2.75 -12.41
N LYS A 233 5.44 -3.83 -13.20
CA LYS A 233 6.45 -4.18 -14.21
C LYS A 233 7.88 -4.28 -13.65
N ASP A 234 7.99 -4.81 -12.44
CA ASP A 234 9.28 -5.12 -11.80
C ASP A 234 9.85 -6.46 -12.27
N TYR A 235 9.00 -7.31 -12.82
CA TYR A 235 9.32 -8.63 -13.40
C TYR A 235 9.93 -9.66 -12.43
N SER A 236 10.02 -9.37 -11.14
CA SER A 236 10.57 -10.31 -10.15
C SER A 236 9.74 -11.59 -10.02
N CYS A 237 8.46 -11.59 -10.42
CA CYS A 237 7.65 -12.80 -10.47
C CYS A 237 8.09 -13.80 -11.56
N ALA A 238 8.88 -13.36 -12.53
CA ALA A 238 9.43 -14.19 -13.59
C ALA A 238 10.88 -14.64 -13.32
N ASN A 239 11.43 -14.37 -12.13
CA ASN A 239 12.76 -14.80 -11.72
C ASN A 239 12.75 -16.28 -11.29
N GLY A 240 12.65 -17.17 -12.16
CA GLY A 240 12.60 -18.60 -11.92
C GLY A 240 12.22 -19.31 -13.21
N PHE A 241 12.32 -20.62 -13.18
CA PHE A 241 11.89 -21.42 -14.32
C PHE A 241 10.42 -21.82 -14.11
N CYS A 242 9.53 -21.16 -14.86
CA CYS A 242 8.12 -21.53 -14.86
C CYS A 242 7.56 -21.52 -16.30
N PRO A 243 7.13 -22.67 -16.85
CA PRO A 243 6.68 -22.77 -18.25
C PRO A 243 5.36 -22.03 -18.51
N SER A 244 4.61 -21.67 -17.47
CA SER A 244 3.35 -20.93 -17.62
C SER A 244 3.55 -19.42 -17.87
N PHE A 245 4.76 -18.90 -17.67
CA PHE A 245 5.05 -17.48 -17.90
C PHE A 245 5.31 -17.18 -19.36
N LEU A 246 4.59 -16.20 -19.86
CA LEU A 246 4.73 -15.66 -21.21
C LEU A 246 5.09 -14.18 -21.16
N SER A 247 6.02 -13.74 -21.97
CA SER A 247 6.29 -12.32 -22.17
C SER A 247 5.67 -11.86 -23.50
N ILE A 248 4.93 -10.76 -23.43
CA ILE A 248 4.34 -10.09 -24.59
C ILE A 248 5.11 -8.79 -24.79
N GLU A 249 5.75 -8.65 -25.93
CA GLU A 249 6.52 -7.46 -26.29
C GLU A 249 5.77 -6.61 -27.33
N GLY A 250 5.86 -5.28 -27.20
CA GLY A 250 5.19 -4.33 -28.10
C GLY A 250 3.67 -4.23 -27.91
N GLY A 251 3.06 -5.04 -27.04
CA GLY A 251 1.61 -5.05 -26.82
C GLY A 251 1.13 -3.91 -25.90
N ASN A 252 0.01 -3.30 -26.27
CA ASN A 252 -0.72 -2.36 -25.42
C ASN A 252 -1.98 -3.02 -24.84
N ILE A 253 -2.39 -2.60 -23.63
CA ILE A 253 -3.67 -3.03 -23.08
C ILE A 253 -4.76 -2.50 -23.99
N LYS A 254 -5.59 -3.41 -24.53
CA LYS A 254 -6.76 -3.03 -25.32
C LYS A 254 -7.72 -2.24 -24.41
N LYS A 255 -7.81 -0.95 -24.64
CA LYS A 255 -8.85 -0.13 -24.01
C LYS A 255 -10.17 -0.52 -24.65
N ARG A 256 -11.15 -0.94 -23.83
CA ARG A 256 -12.51 -1.11 -24.32
C ARG A 256 -13.04 0.27 -24.71
N SER A 257 -13.69 0.37 -25.87
CA SER A 257 -14.48 1.54 -26.20
C SER A 257 -15.65 1.59 -25.23
N ILE A 258 -15.67 2.59 -24.36
CA ILE A 258 -16.86 2.88 -23.54
C ILE A 258 -17.97 3.21 -24.52
N PRO A 259 -19.14 2.54 -24.48
CA PRO A 259 -20.27 2.95 -25.29
C PRO A 259 -20.52 4.44 -25.04
N LYS A 260 -20.46 5.26 -26.09
CA LYS A 260 -20.88 6.65 -25.97
C LYS A 260 -22.36 6.64 -25.62
N LEU A 261 -22.69 6.91 -24.37
CA LEU A 261 -24.06 7.13 -23.96
C LEU A 261 -24.55 8.40 -24.69
N ASN A 262 -25.47 8.24 -25.63
CA ASN A 262 -26.16 9.37 -26.23
C ASN A 262 -26.95 10.06 -25.12
N ASN A 263 -26.59 11.31 -24.80
CA ASN A 263 -27.19 12.15 -23.77
C ASN A 263 -27.20 11.55 -22.34
N PRO A 264 -26.01 11.42 -21.67
CA PRO A 264 -25.99 10.95 -20.28
C PRO A 264 -26.79 11.85 -19.32
N THR A 265 -26.86 13.17 -19.62
CA THR A 265 -27.62 14.15 -18.83
C THR A 265 -29.13 13.91 -18.79
N SER A 266 -29.75 13.40 -19.85
CA SER A 266 -31.19 13.12 -19.85
C SER A 266 -31.52 11.98 -18.90
N LYS A 267 -30.72 10.90 -18.88
CA LYS A 267 -30.92 9.76 -17.98
C LYS A 267 -30.66 10.10 -16.50
N ILE A 268 -29.74 11.03 -16.21
CA ILE A 268 -29.48 11.51 -14.85
C ILE A 268 -30.72 12.24 -14.31
N ASN A 269 -31.42 13.01 -15.15
CA ASN A 269 -32.64 13.73 -14.76
C ASN A 269 -33.84 12.79 -14.49
N GLU A 270 -33.82 11.54 -15.00
CA GLU A 270 -34.82 10.52 -14.75
C GLU A 270 -34.63 9.79 -13.41
N LEU A 271 -33.47 9.95 -12.76
CA LEU A 271 -33.22 9.34 -11.47
C LEU A 271 -34.12 9.98 -10.41
N LYS A 272 -34.74 9.13 -9.60
CA LYS A 272 -35.57 9.59 -8.47
C LYS A 272 -34.70 10.42 -7.54
N LYS A 273 -35.24 11.55 -7.07
CA LYS A 273 -34.54 12.36 -6.06
C LYS A 273 -34.30 11.53 -4.79
N PRO A 274 -33.12 11.58 -4.16
CA PRO A 274 -32.86 10.88 -2.92
C PRO A 274 -33.75 11.43 -1.78
N ASN A 275 -34.13 10.56 -0.85
CA ASN A 275 -34.79 11.00 0.36
C ASN A 275 -33.77 11.71 1.25
N THR A 276 -34.09 12.89 1.72
CA THR A 276 -33.21 13.65 2.61
C THR A 276 -33.36 13.15 4.05
N ILE A 277 -32.23 12.96 4.73
CA ILE A 277 -32.24 12.65 6.17
C ILE A 277 -32.09 13.96 6.94
N PRO A 278 -33.09 14.36 7.75
CA PRO A 278 -32.96 15.59 8.52
C PRO A 278 -31.82 15.44 9.56
N LEU A 279 -30.92 16.40 9.58
CA LEU A 279 -29.79 16.40 10.52
C LEU A 279 -30.11 17.04 11.85
N ASP A 280 -31.31 17.51 12.10
CA ASP A 280 -31.74 18.19 13.33
C ASP A 280 -30.57 18.61 14.25
N ASN A 281 -30.51 18.17 15.49
CA ASN A 281 -29.37 18.36 16.39
C ASN A 281 -28.45 17.11 16.48
N LYS A 282 -28.61 16.15 15.58
CA LYS A 282 -27.83 14.89 15.56
C LYS A 282 -26.70 14.95 14.54
N THR A 283 -25.65 14.22 14.84
CA THR A 283 -24.51 14.02 13.90
C THR A 283 -24.77 12.76 13.09
N TYR A 284 -24.59 12.84 11.77
CA TYR A 284 -24.55 11.69 10.88
C TYR A 284 -23.11 11.21 10.73
N SER A 285 -22.86 9.94 11.06
CA SER A 285 -21.52 9.36 11.14
C SER A 285 -21.29 8.36 10.01
N ILE A 286 -20.30 8.58 9.18
CA ILE A 286 -19.93 7.72 8.05
C ILE A 286 -18.53 7.16 8.32
N ILE A 287 -18.38 5.85 8.27
CA ILE A 287 -17.06 5.20 8.27
C ILE A 287 -16.74 4.69 6.87
N VAL A 288 -15.64 5.19 6.31
CA VAL A 288 -15.09 4.70 5.02
C VAL A 288 -13.89 3.81 5.31
N THR A 289 -13.89 2.62 4.77
CA THR A 289 -12.87 1.60 5.04
C THR A 289 -12.24 1.11 3.76
N GLY A 290 -10.96 0.78 3.79
CA GLY A 290 -10.31 0.17 2.62
C GLY A 290 -8.79 0.07 2.77
N ILE A 291 -8.13 -0.18 1.65
CA ILE A 291 -6.69 -0.40 1.60
C ILE A 291 -5.97 0.90 1.27
N GLY A 292 -4.89 1.18 1.99
CA GLY A 292 -4.06 2.36 1.79
C GLY A 292 -3.49 2.46 0.36
N GLY A 293 -3.55 3.66 -0.20
CA GLY A 293 -3.12 3.94 -1.58
C GLY A 293 -4.17 3.67 -2.66
N THR A 294 -5.39 3.23 -2.31
CA THR A 294 -6.49 3.01 -3.25
C THR A 294 -7.46 4.20 -3.35
N GLY A 295 -7.29 5.23 -2.53
CA GLY A 295 -8.10 6.45 -2.57
C GLY A 295 -9.19 6.55 -1.50
N VAL A 296 -9.10 5.80 -0.41
CA VAL A 296 -10.05 5.86 0.73
C VAL A 296 -10.14 7.28 1.29
N VAL A 297 -9.01 7.91 1.58
CA VAL A 297 -8.92 9.30 2.05
C VAL A 297 -9.53 10.29 1.04
N THR A 298 -9.42 10.00 -0.26
CA THR A 298 -10.05 10.83 -1.30
C THR A 298 -11.57 10.80 -1.21
N ILE A 299 -12.16 9.64 -0.89
CA ILE A 299 -13.61 9.54 -0.67
C ILE A 299 -14.03 10.41 0.53
N GLY A 300 -13.28 10.34 1.63
CA GLY A 300 -13.50 11.19 2.80
C GLY A 300 -13.45 12.69 2.46
N ALA A 301 -12.42 13.09 1.70
CA ALA A 301 -12.26 14.47 1.26
C ALA A 301 -13.41 14.95 0.34
N LEU A 302 -13.86 14.10 -0.60
CA LEU A 302 -15.00 14.41 -1.47
C LEU A 302 -16.29 14.63 -0.68
N ILE A 303 -16.61 13.73 0.25
CA ILE A 303 -17.80 13.86 1.12
C ILE A 303 -17.68 15.12 1.98
N GLY A 304 -16.51 15.38 2.54
CA GLY A 304 -16.26 16.57 3.35
C GLY A 304 -16.42 17.88 2.57
N MET A 305 -15.89 17.92 1.34
CA MET A 305 -16.04 19.08 0.47
C MET A 305 -17.51 19.31 0.08
N ALA A 306 -18.25 18.25 -0.23
CA ALA A 306 -19.67 18.34 -0.55
C ALA A 306 -20.46 18.90 0.65
N ALA A 307 -20.23 18.40 1.85
CA ALA A 307 -20.87 18.90 3.08
C ALA A 307 -20.50 20.38 3.35
N HIS A 308 -19.26 20.78 3.07
CA HIS A 308 -18.83 22.17 3.19
C HIS A 308 -19.53 23.10 2.20
N ILE A 309 -19.67 22.67 0.94
CA ILE A 309 -20.42 23.44 -0.09
C ILE A 309 -21.88 23.63 0.35
N GLU A 310 -22.48 22.63 0.99
CA GLU A 310 -23.84 22.71 1.55
C GLU A 310 -23.92 23.48 2.88
N LYS A 311 -22.83 24.12 3.31
CA LYS A 311 -22.75 24.91 4.56
C LYS A 311 -23.07 24.09 5.80
N LYS A 312 -22.80 22.80 5.80
CA LYS A 312 -22.94 21.90 6.94
C LYS A 312 -21.65 21.84 7.75
N GLY A 313 -21.75 21.51 9.03
CA GLY A 313 -20.61 21.16 9.86
C GLY A 313 -20.05 19.80 9.42
N VAL A 314 -18.75 19.71 9.23
CA VAL A 314 -18.08 18.45 8.88
C VAL A 314 -16.77 18.29 9.64
N SER A 315 -16.48 17.06 10.05
CA SER A 315 -15.20 16.65 10.63
C SER A 315 -14.76 15.36 9.96
N ILE A 316 -13.49 15.29 9.56
CA ILE A 316 -12.86 14.12 8.96
C ILE A 316 -11.65 13.75 9.79
N LEU A 317 -11.53 12.47 10.14
CA LEU A 317 -10.35 11.89 10.78
C LEU A 317 -9.93 10.65 10.00
N ASP A 318 -8.76 10.73 9.34
CA ASP A 318 -8.19 9.61 8.66
C ASP A 318 -7.22 8.87 9.58
N GLN A 319 -7.50 7.59 9.83
CA GLN A 319 -6.63 6.68 10.55
C GLN A 319 -5.92 5.78 9.54
N VAL A 320 -4.61 5.90 9.51
CA VAL A 320 -3.74 5.08 8.66
C VAL A 320 -2.78 4.30 9.54
N GLY A 321 -2.59 3.02 9.20
CA GLY A 321 -1.59 2.19 9.88
C GLY A 321 -0.16 2.56 9.48
N ILE A 322 0.81 1.92 10.14
CA ILE A 322 2.26 2.09 9.88
C ILE A 322 2.59 1.81 8.41
N ALA A 323 1.91 0.85 7.78
CA ALA A 323 2.04 0.55 6.35
C ALA A 323 0.92 1.27 5.56
N GLN A 324 1.12 2.50 5.19
CA GLN A 324 0.12 3.33 4.50
C GLN A 324 -0.23 2.86 3.07
N LYS A 325 0.64 2.07 2.42
CA LYS A 325 0.33 1.40 1.15
C LYS A 325 0.07 -0.07 1.39
N GLY A 326 -1.17 -0.51 1.13
CA GLY A 326 -1.60 -1.88 1.33
C GLY A 326 -2.03 -2.21 2.77
N GLY A 327 -1.87 -1.30 3.73
CA GLY A 327 -2.41 -1.41 5.08
C GLY A 327 -3.85 -0.94 5.16
N ALA A 328 -4.54 -1.26 6.27
CA ALA A 328 -5.89 -0.79 6.52
C ALA A 328 -5.94 0.73 6.69
N VAL A 329 -6.96 1.35 6.13
CA VAL A 329 -7.26 2.77 6.28
C VAL A 329 -8.72 2.91 6.68
N LEU A 330 -8.96 3.71 7.70
CA LEU A 330 -10.29 4.09 8.17
C LEU A 330 -10.42 5.61 8.08
N SER A 331 -11.51 6.09 7.49
CA SER A 331 -11.84 7.52 7.49
C SER A 331 -13.16 7.75 8.23
N HIS A 332 -13.08 8.40 9.37
CA HIS A 332 -14.24 8.78 10.17
C HIS A 332 -14.75 10.13 9.71
N ILE A 333 -15.98 10.18 9.23
CA ILE A 333 -16.62 11.40 8.74
C ILE A 333 -17.84 11.66 9.61
N LYS A 334 -17.93 12.86 10.15
CA LYS A 334 -19.10 13.32 10.89
C LYS A 334 -19.67 14.56 10.25
N ILE A 335 -20.97 14.55 9.99
CA ILE A 335 -21.68 15.64 9.37
C ILE A 335 -22.83 16.06 10.30
N ALA A 336 -22.96 17.36 10.52
CA ALA A 336 -24.00 17.94 11.34
C ALA A 336 -24.57 19.22 10.72
N LYS A 337 -25.74 19.67 11.17
CA LYS A 337 -26.32 20.95 10.72
C LYS A 337 -25.36 22.12 10.99
N ASN A 338 -24.71 22.12 12.13
CA ASN A 338 -23.72 23.11 12.53
C ASN A 338 -22.43 22.46 13.02
N PRO A 339 -21.25 23.08 12.80
CA PRO A 339 -19.98 22.57 13.31
C PRO A 339 -19.98 22.37 14.84
N LYS A 340 -20.66 23.23 15.55
CA LYS A 340 -20.81 23.17 17.04
C LYS A 340 -21.48 21.90 17.56
N ASN A 341 -22.18 21.16 16.69
CA ASN A 341 -22.85 19.91 17.07
C ASN A 341 -21.91 18.68 16.93
N ILE A 342 -20.64 18.88 16.50
CA ILE A 342 -19.65 17.83 16.39
C ILE A 342 -18.71 17.90 17.59
N TYR A 343 -18.92 17.02 18.59
CA TYR A 343 -18.17 17.02 19.84
C TYR A 343 -16.91 16.15 19.83
N SER A 344 -16.79 15.26 18.86
CA SER A 344 -15.62 14.38 18.70
C SER A 344 -15.37 14.08 17.23
N THR A 345 -14.13 13.87 16.85
CA THR A 345 -13.75 13.50 15.48
C THR A 345 -13.95 12.01 15.21
N GLN A 346 -13.70 11.16 16.20
CA GLN A 346 -13.82 9.70 16.08
C GLN A 346 -15.27 9.24 16.26
N ILE A 347 -15.68 8.24 15.50
CA ILE A 347 -16.98 7.58 15.65
C ILE A 347 -16.89 6.63 16.85
N ALA A 348 -17.82 6.76 17.78
CA ALA A 348 -17.92 5.90 18.95
C ALA A 348 -18.50 4.51 18.60
N GLU A 349 -18.41 3.58 19.53
CA GLU A 349 -19.01 2.26 19.39
C GLU A 349 -20.51 2.36 19.09
N LYS A 350 -21.00 1.49 18.21
CA LYS A 350 -22.40 1.39 17.76
C LYS A 350 -22.99 2.74 17.27
N SER A 351 -22.11 3.63 16.75
CA SER A 351 -22.49 4.99 16.40
C SER A 351 -22.43 5.32 14.91
N ALA A 352 -21.94 4.43 14.07
CA ALA A 352 -21.95 4.62 12.62
C ALA A 352 -23.38 4.55 12.06
N ASN A 353 -23.72 5.49 11.17
CA ASN A 353 -24.96 5.47 10.40
C ASN A 353 -24.73 4.78 9.04
N LEU A 354 -23.55 4.98 8.44
CA LEU A 354 -23.19 4.42 7.13
C LEU A 354 -21.78 3.83 7.18
N LEU A 355 -21.63 2.64 6.60
CA LEU A 355 -20.36 2.02 6.26
C LEU A 355 -20.17 2.04 4.74
N LEU A 356 -19.15 2.73 4.25
CA LEU A 356 -18.66 2.64 2.87
C LEU A 356 -17.43 1.73 2.83
N GLY A 357 -17.64 0.45 2.57
CA GLY A 357 -16.61 -0.58 2.56
C GLY A 357 -15.94 -0.71 1.20
N CYS A 358 -14.84 0.00 0.98
CA CYS A 358 -14.06 -0.14 -0.25
C CYS A 358 -13.26 -1.47 -0.31
N ASP A 359 -13.08 -2.12 0.84
CA ASP A 359 -12.48 -3.45 0.98
C ASP A 359 -13.20 -4.25 2.05
N ILE A 360 -13.62 -5.48 1.72
CA ILE A 360 -14.43 -6.32 2.60
C ILE A 360 -13.67 -6.78 3.84
N VAL A 361 -12.35 -7.01 3.73
CA VAL A 361 -11.51 -7.49 4.84
C VAL A 361 -11.36 -6.40 5.90
N VAL A 362 -11.04 -5.19 5.47
CA VAL A 362 -10.92 -4.04 6.39
C VAL A 362 -12.28 -3.72 7.01
N SER A 363 -13.36 -3.78 6.22
CA SER A 363 -14.73 -3.55 6.70
C SER A 363 -15.17 -4.53 7.79
N ALA A 364 -14.69 -5.77 7.73
CA ALA A 364 -14.98 -6.81 8.71
C ALA A 364 -14.04 -6.83 9.92
N SER A 365 -13.07 -5.93 10.01
CA SER A 365 -12.16 -5.86 11.16
C SER A 365 -12.93 -5.60 12.46
N LYS A 366 -12.38 -6.05 13.60
CA LYS A 366 -13.01 -5.86 14.91
C LYS A 366 -13.25 -4.38 15.17
N GLU A 367 -12.27 -3.53 14.93
CA GLU A 367 -12.34 -2.08 15.13
C GLU A 367 -13.53 -1.45 14.38
N VAL A 368 -13.74 -1.84 13.12
CA VAL A 368 -14.88 -1.34 12.32
C VAL A 368 -16.20 -1.89 12.87
N ARG A 369 -16.28 -3.19 13.13
CA ARG A 369 -17.53 -3.82 13.64
C ARG A 369 -18.01 -3.25 14.96
N ASP A 370 -17.08 -2.88 15.83
CA ASP A 370 -17.43 -2.26 17.13
C ASP A 370 -18.15 -0.92 16.93
N MET A 371 -17.92 -0.20 15.84
CA MET A 371 -18.61 1.05 15.49
C MET A 371 -19.99 0.84 14.84
N LEU A 372 -20.27 -0.35 14.29
CA LEU A 372 -21.51 -0.64 13.59
C LEU A 372 -22.66 -0.95 14.57
N SER A 373 -23.90 -0.76 14.11
CA SER A 373 -25.10 -1.01 14.88
C SER A 373 -26.17 -1.68 14.03
N THR A 374 -26.74 -2.77 14.54
CA THR A 374 -27.87 -3.49 13.92
C THR A 374 -29.15 -2.68 13.81
N SER A 375 -29.26 -1.57 14.58
CA SER A 375 -30.46 -0.72 14.60
C SER A 375 -30.42 0.47 13.66
N LYS A 376 -29.22 0.81 13.09
CA LYS A 376 -29.13 2.04 12.30
C LYS A 376 -28.06 2.06 11.21
N THR A 377 -27.06 1.15 11.24
CA THR A 377 -25.98 1.20 10.26
C THR A 377 -26.40 0.56 8.95
N HIS A 378 -26.43 1.35 7.90
CA HIS A 378 -26.47 0.85 6.52
C HIS A 378 -25.05 0.61 6.03
N ALA A 379 -24.85 -0.44 5.24
CA ALA A 379 -23.54 -0.78 4.70
C ALA A 379 -23.59 -0.99 3.20
N VAL A 380 -22.66 -0.34 2.48
CA VAL A 380 -22.35 -0.64 1.07
C VAL A 380 -20.92 -1.11 0.99
N VAL A 381 -20.70 -2.33 0.51
CA VAL A 381 -19.39 -3.00 0.59
C VAL A 381 -18.98 -3.55 -0.76
N ASN A 382 -17.75 -3.26 -1.17
CA ASN A 382 -17.11 -3.92 -2.28
C ASN A 382 -16.77 -5.36 -1.89
N ASN A 383 -17.44 -6.32 -2.48
CA ASN A 383 -17.23 -7.74 -2.19
C ASN A 383 -16.08 -8.38 -2.98
N ASN A 384 -15.26 -7.58 -3.67
CA ASN A 384 -14.05 -8.07 -4.30
C ASN A 384 -13.06 -8.60 -3.26
N GLU A 385 -12.59 -9.82 -3.48
CA GLU A 385 -11.58 -10.45 -2.62
C GLU A 385 -10.19 -9.92 -2.97
N THR A 386 -9.59 -9.14 -2.08
CA THR A 386 -8.19 -8.71 -2.23
C THR A 386 -7.27 -9.75 -1.61
N PRO A 387 -6.25 -10.27 -2.33
CA PRO A 387 -5.33 -11.25 -1.79
C PRO A 387 -4.62 -10.75 -0.53
N LEU A 388 -4.68 -11.55 0.54
CA LEU A 388 -4.00 -11.29 1.80
C LEU A 388 -2.54 -11.78 1.75
N SER A 389 -1.72 -11.33 2.70
CA SER A 389 -0.33 -11.81 2.84
C SER A 389 -0.24 -13.32 3.06
N GLN A 390 -1.21 -13.91 3.72
CA GLN A 390 -1.32 -15.36 3.93
C GLN A 390 -1.37 -16.14 2.62
N PHE A 391 -1.96 -15.59 1.57
CA PHE A 391 -1.97 -16.20 0.25
C PHE A 391 -0.57 -16.35 -0.36
N VAL A 392 0.38 -15.49 0.01
CA VAL A 392 1.78 -15.61 -0.40
C VAL A 392 2.51 -16.67 0.39
N LEU A 393 2.16 -16.85 1.68
CA LEU A 393 2.77 -17.82 2.60
C LEU A 393 2.23 -19.23 2.38
N ASP A 394 0.95 -19.34 2.07
CA ASP A 394 0.25 -20.59 1.82
C ASP A 394 -0.49 -20.54 0.49
N SER A 395 0.01 -21.30 -0.49
CA SER A 395 -0.58 -21.37 -1.84
C SER A 395 -1.99 -21.96 -1.86
N ASN A 396 -2.38 -22.72 -0.83
CA ASN A 396 -3.69 -23.32 -0.68
C ASN A 396 -4.65 -22.48 0.16
N PHE A 397 -4.18 -21.35 0.68
CA PHE A 397 -5.01 -20.45 1.46
C PHE A 397 -6.25 -20.02 0.66
N THR A 398 -7.42 -20.27 1.21
CA THR A 398 -8.70 -19.83 0.66
C THR A 398 -9.32 -18.81 1.59
N TYR A 399 -9.62 -17.66 1.05
CA TYR A 399 -10.37 -16.64 1.78
C TYR A 399 -11.86 -17.01 1.84
N ASN A 400 -12.43 -17.00 3.04
CA ASN A 400 -13.85 -17.24 3.21
C ASN A 400 -14.65 -15.93 3.18
N SER A 401 -14.97 -15.48 1.98
CA SER A 401 -15.75 -14.25 1.77
C SER A 401 -17.14 -14.29 2.38
N SER A 402 -17.79 -15.46 2.42
CA SER A 402 -19.11 -15.62 3.03
C SER A 402 -19.07 -15.39 4.54
N LEU A 403 -18.04 -15.90 5.23
CA LEU A 403 -17.84 -15.66 6.66
C LEU A 403 -17.66 -14.16 6.93
N THR A 404 -16.81 -13.51 6.15
CA THR A 404 -16.50 -12.08 6.30
C THR A 404 -17.73 -11.21 6.04
N SER A 405 -18.49 -11.55 5.00
CA SER A 405 -19.77 -10.92 4.69
C SER A 405 -20.77 -11.04 5.85
N ASN A 406 -20.89 -12.25 6.43
CA ASN A 406 -21.77 -12.50 7.57
C ASN A 406 -21.35 -11.71 8.81
N LEU A 407 -20.04 -11.53 9.04
CA LEU A 407 -19.55 -10.69 10.15
C LEU A 407 -20.01 -9.24 10.02
N ILE A 408 -20.04 -8.67 8.81
CA ILE A 408 -20.58 -7.33 8.60
C ILE A 408 -22.09 -7.33 8.75
N LYS A 409 -22.79 -8.26 8.10
CA LYS A 409 -24.25 -8.39 8.11
C LYS A 409 -24.80 -8.48 9.52
N ASN A 410 -24.18 -9.26 10.40
CA ASN A 410 -24.61 -9.45 11.78
C ASN A 410 -24.43 -8.19 12.67
N ASN A 411 -23.74 -7.17 12.18
CA ASN A 411 -23.49 -5.91 12.91
C ASN A 411 -24.14 -4.69 12.22
N THR A 412 -24.93 -4.89 11.17
CA THR A 412 -25.56 -3.80 10.40
C THR A 412 -27.08 -4.00 10.32
N LEU A 413 -27.82 -2.91 10.13
CA LEU A 413 -29.26 -2.93 9.86
C LEU A 413 -29.51 -3.52 8.46
N GLU A 414 -28.71 -3.07 7.49
CA GLU A 414 -28.80 -3.50 6.09
C GLU A 414 -27.42 -3.52 5.47
N ILE A 415 -27.16 -4.51 4.62
CA ILE A 415 -25.91 -4.60 3.85
C ILE A 415 -26.21 -4.78 2.36
N ASN A 416 -25.56 -3.98 1.55
CA ASN A 416 -25.56 -4.04 0.11
C ASN A 416 -24.15 -4.33 -0.39
N GLN A 417 -24.01 -5.35 -1.22
CA GLN A 417 -22.74 -5.81 -1.74
C GLN A 417 -22.67 -5.67 -3.24
N ILE A 418 -21.56 -5.16 -3.73
CA ILE A 418 -21.32 -4.97 -5.15
C ILE A 418 -19.87 -5.24 -5.49
N ASN A 419 -19.59 -5.92 -6.61
CA ASN A 419 -18.22 -6.05 -7.10
C ASN A 419 -17.82 -4.79 -7.89
N ALA A 420 -17.58 -3.71 -7.16
CA ALA A 420 -17.17 -2.43 -7.72
C ALA A 420 -15.84 -2.50 -8.48
N THR A 421 -14.96 -3.41 -8.07
CA THR A 421 -13.65 -3.62 -8.70
C THR A 421 -13.80 -4.20 -10.10
N GLU A 422 -14.62 -5.25 -10.28
CA GLU A 422 -14.88 -5.82 -11.60
C GLU A 422 -15.66 -4.86 -12.49
N LEU A 423 -16.65 -4.18 -11.95
CA LEU A 423 -17.42 -3.19 -12.70
C LEU A 423 -16.54 -2.03 -13.18
N SER A 424 -15.67 -1.51 -12.32
CA SER A 424 -14.71 -0.46 -12.70
C SER A 424 -13.73 -0.95 -13.77
N LYS A 425 -13.25 -2.18 -13.65
CA LYS A 425 -12.38 -2.81 -14.65
C LYS A 425 -13.13 -3.00 -15.99
N TYR A 426 -14.40 -3.40 -15.93
CA TYR A 426 -15.23 -3.58 -17.11
C TYR A 426 -15.50 -2.25 -17.82
N LEU A 427 -15.94 -1.22 -17.07
CA LEU A 427 -16.36 0.06 -17.63
C LEU A 427 -15.19 0.94 -18.05
N PHE A 428 -14.14 1.02 -17.22
CA PHE A 428 -13.04 1.99 -17.37
C PHE A 428 -11.69 1.34 -17.72
N GLY A 429 -11.60 0.01 -17.73
CA GLY A 429 -10.35 -0.72 -17.93
C GLY A 429 -9.36 -0.57 -16.75
N ASN A 430 -9.81 -0.04 -15.61
CA ASN A 430 -8.95 0.26 -14.46
C ASN A 430 -9.70 0.10 -13.14
N THR A 431 -9.06 -0.53 -12.16
CA THR A 431 -9.64 -0.75 -10.83
C THR A 431 -9.53 0.46 -9.89
N ILE A 432 -8.82 1.52 -10.27
CA ILE A 432 -8.60 2.69 -9.40
C ILE A 432 -9.89 3.45 -9.07
N LEU A 433 -10.90 3.31 -9.92
CA LEU A 433 -12.19 3.99 -9.75
C LEU A 433 -13.19 3.20 -8.91
N SER A 434 -12.83 2.00 -8.40
CA SER A 434 -13.74 1.15 -7.63
C SER A 434 -14.30 1.85 -6.39
N ASN A 435 -13.47 2.64 -5.69
CA ASN A 435 -13.92 3.35 -4.49
C ASN A 435 -14.89 4.50 -4.82
N ILE A 436 -14.63 5.22 -5.91
CA ILE A 436 -15.58 6.24 -6.40
C ILE A 436 -16.88 5.58 -6.85
N PHE A 437 -16.80 4.37 -7.40
CA PHE A 437 -17.99 3.61 -7.80
C PHE A 437 -18.83 3.20 -6.58
N ILE A 438 -18.22 2.81 -5.46
CA ILE A 438 -18.93 2.55 -4.19
C ILE A 438 -19.65 3.79 -3.70
N LEU A 439 -18.98 4.95 -3.70
CA LEU A 439 -19.59 6.22 -3.33
C LEU A 439 -20.77 6.57 -4.24
N TRP A 440 -20.59 6.45 -5.56
CA TRP A 440 -21.65 6.69 -6.54
C TRP A 440 -22.83 5.73 -6.36
N PHE A 441 -22.55 4.44 -6.16
CA PHE A 441 -23.60 3.43 -5.95
C PHE A 441 -24.46 3.74 -4.74
N GLU A 442 -23.86 4.18 -3.63
CA GLU A 442 -24.59 4.62 -2.44
C GLU A 442 -25.44 5.86 -2.71
N THR A 443 -24.87 6.86 -3.39
CA THR A 443 -25.59 8.14 -3.65
C THR A 443 -26.78 7.97 -4.61
N VAL A 444 -26.68 7.05 -5.57
CA VAL A 444 -27.70 6.88 -6.61
C VAL A 444 -28.70 5.79 -6.25
N SER A 445 -28.27 4.68 -5.69
CA SER A 445 -29.11 3.50 -5.50
C SER A 445 -29.81 3.48 -4.13
N TYR A 446 -29.16 3.96 -3.08
CA TYR A 446 -29.63 3.79 -1.69
C TYR A 446 -29.93 5.08 -0.94
N LYS A 447 -29.56 6.24 -1.45
CA LYS A 447 -30.06 7.54 -1.01
C LYS A 447 -29.87 7.86 0.48
N HIS A 448 -28.83 7.32 1.11
CA HIS A 448 -28.54 7.56 2.53
C HIS A 448 -27.55 8.70 2.76
N LEU A 449 -26.95 9.22 1.71
CA LEU A 449 -26.11 10.41 1.74
C LEU A 449 -26.95 11.66 1.49
N LEU A 450 -26.80 12.56 2.41
CA LEU A 450 -27.31 13.93 2.53
C LEU A 450 -27.86 14.60 1.28
N ASP A 451 -28.88 15.40 1.49
CA ASP A 451 -29.58 16.37 0.62
C ASP A 451 -29.29 16.42 -0.90
N ASN A 452 -30.30 16.81 -1.65
CA ASN A 452 -30.35 16.85 -3.12
C ASN A 452 -29.15 17.51 -3.83
N GLU A 453 -28.41 18.39 -3.16
CA GLU A 453 -27.28 19.10 -3.74
C GLU A 453 -25.97 18.35 -3.58
N THR A 454 -25.75 17.62 -2.48
CA THR A 454 -24.53 16.84 -2.24
C THR A 454 -24.40 15.68 -3.24
N GLY A 455 -25.47 15.00 -3.53
CA GLY A 455 -25.49 13.93 -4.54
C GLY A 455 -25.18 14.43 -5.95
N ARG A 456 -25.66 15.64 -6.32
CA ARG A 456 -25.35 16.27 -7.60
C ARG A 456 -23.90 16.74 -7.70
N ASN A 457 -23.35 17.30 -6.65
CA ASN A 457 -21.97 17.80 -6.61
C ASN A 457 -20.92 16.68 -6.54
N LEU A 458 -21.31 15.46 -6.16
CA LEU A 458 -20.44 14.28 -6.17
C LEU A 458 -20.46 13.52 -7.52
N VAL A 459 -21.48 13.74 -8.35
CA VAL A 459 -21.67 13.05 -9.65
C VAL A 459 -21.18 13.88 -10.85
N CYS A 460 -21.02 15.19 -10.70
CA CYS A 460 -20.37 16.08 -11.66
C CYS A 460 -18.90 16.26 -11.33
#